data_5337759f217b66a6bed5facac22d8df0
#
_entry.id   5337759f217b66a6bed5facac22d8df0
#
_cell.length_a   1.000
_cell.length_b   1.000
_cell.length_c   1.000
_cell.angle_alpha   90.00
_cell.angle_beta   90.00
_cell.angle_gamma   90.00
#
_symmetry.space_group_name_H-M   'P 1'
#
loop_
_entity.id
_entity.type
_entity.pdbx_description
1 polymer ?
#
loop_
_entity_poly.entity_id
_entity_poly.type
_entity_poly.pdbx_seq_one_letter_code
_entity_poly.pdbx_strand_id
1 'polypeptide(L)'
;TRRITSKEYNIITVKPESDELGFVGTPTNIRTNVLEEIIKVNEVPVVAPLGLDKNNQTFNINADTVAGSIAKALKARRLMIISDVEGVLDNEKKLIPEINTQKAKELIDQEVISGGMIPKINNCLDVASNGVKGVVIIDGRKNHSILFELLSDKGSGTLIRQ
;
A
#
# COMPACT_ATOMS: atom_id res chain seq x y z
N THR A 1 15.76 -12.98 3.83
CA THR A 1 14.79 -11.96 4.36
C THR A 1 15.45 -11.18 5.47
N ARG A 2 15.43 -9.86 5.39
CA ARG A 2 16.01 -8.99 6.41
C ARG A 2 14.94 -8.06 6.99
N ARG A 3 14.71 -8.18 8.30
CA ARG A 3 13.83 -7.27 9.04
C ARG A 3 14.55 -5.92 9.21
N ILE A 4 13.82 -4.84 8.94
CA ILE A 4 14.35 -3.48 9.01
C ILE A 4 13.41 -2.64 9.86
N THR A 5 13.99 -1.85 10.78
CA THR A 5 13.25 -0.88 11.59
C THR A 5 13.75 0.53 11.30
N SER A 6 12.87 1.50 11.35
CA SER A 6 13.24 2.91 11.20
C SER A 6 14.24 3.36 12.27
N LYS A 7 14.19 2.77 13.45
CA LYS A 7 15.13 3.08 14.55
C LYS A 7 16.57 2.74 14.20
N GLU A 8 16.79 1.63 13.48
CA GLU A 8 18.15 1.21 13.08
C GLU A 8 18.65 1.92 11.83
N TYR A 9 17.76 2.15 10.86
CA TYR A 9 18.13 2.60 9.52
C TYR A 9 17.53 3.95 9.12
N ASN A 10 16.63 4.52 9.94
CA ASN A 10 15.90 5.77 9.65
C ASN A 10 15.35 5.80 8.22
N ILE A 11 14.60 4.75 7.85
CA ILE A 11 14.09 4.57 6.49
C ILE A 11 12.93 5.52 6.21
N ILE A 12 12.06 5.75 7.20
CA ILE A 12 10.83 6.51 7.06
C ILE A 12 10.89 7.75 7.96
N THR A 13 10.97 8.92 7.35
CA THR A 13 10.79 10.18 8.07
C THR A 13 9.32 10.56 8.05
N VAL A 14 8.81 11.05 9.17
CA VAL A 14 7.40 11.41 9.33
C VAL A 14 7.21 12.82 9.88
N LYS A 15 6.01 13.34 9.69
CA LYS A 15 5.43 14.44 10.49
C LYS A 15 4.24 13.89 11.26
N PRO A 16 3.88 14.46 12.44
CA PRO A 16 2.61 14.15 13.12
C PRO A 16 1.44 14.32 12.15
N GLU A 17 0.45 13.42 12.23
CA GLU A 17 -0.75 13.51 11.40
C GLU A 17 -1.72 14.55 11.97
N SER A 18 -1.98 14.48 13.28
CA SER A 18 -2.66 15.51 14.06
C SER A 18 -2.30 15.39 15.55
N ASP A 19 -2.51 16.46 16.32
CA ASP A 19 -2.26 16.42 17.78
C ASP A 19 -3.24 15.49 18.53
N GLU A 20 -4.43 15.29 17.99
CA GLU A 20 -5.48 14.45 18.58
C GLU A 20 -5.17 12.95 18.45
N LEU A 21 -4.42 12.54 17.42
CA LEU A 21 -4.09 11.14 17.17
C LEU A 21 -2.84 10.67 17.93
N GLY A 22 -2.20 11.53 18.71
CA GLY A 22 -0.99 11.21 19.46
C GLY A 22 0.18 10.83 18.55
N PHE A 23 0.80 9.68 18.77
CA PHE A 23 1.98 9.25 18.01
C PHE A 23 1.62 8.54 16.70
N VAL A 24 0.72 9.12 15.92
CA VAL A 24 0.41 8.72 14.54
C VAL A 24 1.04 9.72 13.57
N GLY A 25 1.72 9.22 12.53
CA GLY A 25 2.47 10.06 11.59
C GLY A 25 2.20 9.74 10.14
N THR A 26 2.43 10.75 9.30
CA THR A 26 2.38 10.64 7.85
C THR A 26 3.80 10.65 7.29
N PRO A 27 4.18 9.71 6.39
CA PRO A 27 5.49 9.70 5.75
C PRO A 27 5.77 10.98 4.97
N THR A 28 6.95 11.55 5.17
CA THR A 28 7.41 12.74 4.43
C THR A 28 8.59 12.42 3.52
N ASN A 29 9.38 11.40 3.89
CA ASN A 29 10.52 10.95 3.09
C ASN A 29 10.80 9.47 3.29
N ILE A 30 11.22 8.78 2.22
CA ILE A 30 11.65 7.38 2.22
C ILE A 30 13.10 7.31 1.76
N ARG A 31 13.98 6.75 2.58
CA ARG A 31 15.39 6.51 2.22
C ARG A 31 15.51 5.23 1.41
N THR A 32 15.41 5.33 0.10
CA THR A 32 15.42 4.15 -0.81
C THR A 32 16.76 3.45 -0.87
N ASN A 33 17.88 4.17 -0.69
CA ASN A 33 19.22 3.59 -0.78
C ASN A 33 19.42 2.38 0.12
N VAL A 34 18.90 2.41 1.35
CA VAL A 34 18.99 1.27 2.30
C VAL A 34 18.21 0.07 1.77
N LEU A 35 17.02 0.29 1.22
CA LEU A 35 16.20 -0.77 0.63
C LEU A 35 16.86 -1.36 -0.62
N GLU A 36 17.39 -0.50 -1.48
CA GLU A 36 18.08 -0.90 -2.72
C GLU A 36 19.34 -1.71 -2.43
N GLU A 37 20.14 -1.35 -1.42
CA GLU A 37 21.33 -2.11 -1.01
C GLU A 37 20.97 -3.53 -0.57
N ILE A 38 19.87 -3.69 0.18
CA ILE A 38 19.39 -5.00 0.62
C ILE A 38 18.90 -5.85 -0.56
N ILE A 39 18.17 -5.22 -1.48
CA ILE A 39 17.68 -5.89 -2.68
C ILE A 39 18.84 -6.32 -3.60
N LYS A 40 19.88 -5.50 -3.75
CA LYS A 40 21.06 -5.81 -4.56
C LYS A 40 21.81 -7.08 -4.12
N VAL A 41 21.75 -7.43 -2.85
CA VAL A 41 22.34 -8.68 -2.33
C VAL A 41 21.34 -9.84 -2.27
N ASN A 42 20.23 -9.74 -3.03
CA ASN A 42 19.16 -10.74 -3.10
C ASN A 42 18.45 -11.00 -1.75
N GLU A 43 18.45 -10.03 -0.86
CA GLU A 43 17.65 -10.08 0.36
C GLU A 43 16.31 -9.39 0.17
N VAL A 44 15.29 -9.86 0.89
CA VAL A 44 13.95 -9.26 0.91
C VAL A 44 13.82 -8.37 2.16
N PRO A 45 13.71 -7.04 1.99
CA PRO A 45 13.48 -6.15 3.13
C PRO A 45 12.07 -6.31 3.69
N VAL A 46 11.94 -6.44 5.01
CA VAL A 46 10.67 -6.43 5.73
C VAL A 46 10.63 -5.19 6.61
N VAL A 47 9.81 -4.22 6.24
CA VAL A 47 9.75 -2.89 6.85
C VAL A 47 8.55 -2.79 7.79
N ALA A 48 8.81 -2.44 9.07
CA ALA A 48 7.74 -2.12 10.01
C ALA A 48 7.12 -0.74 9.68
N PRO A 49 5.81 -0.54 9.86
CA PRO A 49 5.13 0.72 9.59
C PRO A 49 5.36 1.75 10.71
N LEU A 50 6.62 2.05 10.98
CA LEU A 50 7.08 2.99 11.99
C LEU A 50 8.01 4.01 11.35
N GLY A 51 7.87 5.27 11.70
CA GLY A 51 8.75 6.34 11.25
C GLY A 51 9.31 7.17 12.39
N LEU A 52 10.33 7.97 12.09
CA LEU A 52 10.92 8.92 13.01
C LEU A 52 10.66 10.35 12.55
N ASP A 53 10.32 11.23 13.47
CA ASP A 53 10.29 12.66 13.21
C ASP A 53 11.71 13.28 13.31
N LYS A 54 11.81 14.59 13.11
CA LYS A 54 13.06 15.36 13.23
C LYS A 54 13.72 15.29 14.61
N ASN A 55 12.97 14.92 15.65
CA ASN A 55 13.42 14.80 17.02
C ASN A 55 13.74 13.35 17.40
N ASN A 56 13.75 12.42 16.42
CA ASN A 56 13.87 10.97 16.62
C ASN A 56 12.73 10.35 17.46
N GLN A 57 11.58 11.03 17.55
CA GLN A 57 10.38 10.47 18.15
C GLN A 57 9.77 9.46 17.19
N THR A 58 9.43 8.28 17.70
CA THR A 58 8.80 7.21 16.91
C THR A 58 7.29 7.46 16.78
N PHE A 59 6.79 7.31 15.55
CA PHE A 59 5.37 7.40 15.21
C PHE A 59 4.91 6.10 14.53
N ASN A 60 3.70 5.68 14.87
CA ASN A 60 2.99 4.66 14.14
C ASN A 60 2.46 5.23 12.81
N ILE A 61 2.46 4.43 11.74
CA ILE A 61 1.96 4.85 10.44
C ILE A 61 1.00 3.78 9.94
N ASN A 62 -0.05 4.19 9.24
CA ASN A 62 -0.92 3.23 8.56
C ASN A 62 -0.10 2.38 7.57
N ALA A 63 -0.24 1.05 7.64
CA ALA A 63 0.57 0.13 6.85
C ALA A 63 0.38 0.29 5.33
N ASP A 64 -0.85 0.54 4.87
CA ASP A 64 -1.14 0.78 3.45
C ASP A 64 -0.47 2.07 2.97
N THR A 65 -0.43 3.10 3.83
CA THR A 65 0.24 4.39 3.55
C THR A 65 1.76 4.21 3.45
N VAL A 66 2.37 3.42 4.35
CA VAL A 66 3.81 3.10 4.27
C VAL A 66 4.13 2.32 3.01
N ALA A 67 3.36 1.27 2.72
CA ALA A 67 3.55 0.45 1.55
C ALA A 67 3.45 1.27 0.25
N GLY A 68 2.44 2.14 0.16
CA GLY A 68 2.28 3.08 -0.95
C GLY A 68 3.44 4.06 -1.09
N SER A 69 3.91 4.63 0.02
CA SER A 69 5.04 5.58 0.02
C SER A 69 6.34 4.93 -0.42
N ILE A 70 6.63 3.72 0.06
CA ILE A 70 7.80 2.93 -0.37
C ILE A 70 7.68 2.56 -1.85
N ALA A 71 6.52 2.09 -2.30
CA ALA A 71 6.30 1.71 -3.70
C ALA A 71 6.51 2.89 -4.66
N LYS A 72 6.00 4.08 -4.32
CA LYS A 72 6.23 5.31 -5.07
C LYS A 72 7.71 5.69 -5.11
N ALA A 73 8.38 5.69 -3.96
CA ALA A 73 9.78 6.08 -3.86
C ALA A 73 10.72 5.14 -4.65
N LEU A 74 10.46 3.83 -4.62
CA LEU A 74 11.20 2.82 -5.38
C LEU A 74 10.77 2.71 -6.85
N LYS A 75 9.73 3.44 -7.27
CA LYS A 75 9.09 3.30 -8.60
C LYS A 75 8.75 1.84 -8.90
N ALA A 76 8.14 1.19 -7.92
CA ALA A 76 7.82 -0.23 -7.99
C ALA A 76 6.92 -0.54 -9.19
N ARG A 77 7.13 -1.68 -9.82
CA ARG A 77 6.27 -2.12 -10.91
C ARG A 77 4.86 -2.43 -10.45
N ARG A 78 4.71 -3.01 -9.26
CA ARG A 78 3.42 -3.41 -8.67
C ARG A 78 3.45 -3.28 -7.16
N LEU A 79 2.35 -2.85 -6.57
CA LEU A 79 2.08 -2.93 -5.14
C LEU A 79 0.93 -3.91 -4.90
N MET A 80 1.07 -4.82 -3.95
CA MET A 80 -0.01 -5.68 -3.50
C MET A 80 -0.42 -5.30 -2.08
N ILE A 81 -1.67 -4.92 -1.91
CA ILE A 81 -2.30 -4.68 -0.62
C ILE A 81 -3.03 -5.96 -0.21
N ILE A 82 -2.51 -6.61 0.82
CA ILE A 82 -3.12 -7.82 1.36
C ILE A 82 -4.12 -7.40 2.44
N SER A 83 -5.38 -7.76 2.26
CA SER A 83 -6.49 -7.33 3.10
C SER A 83 -7.34 -8.52 3.54
N ASP A 84 -8.36 -8.24 4.34
CA ASP A 84 -9.40 -9.20 4.75
C ASP A 84 -10.64 -9.14 3.84
N VAL A 85 -10.51 -8.53 2.67
CA VAL A 85 -11.55 -8.47 1.63
C VAL A 85 -11.02 -9.03 0.32
N GLU A 86 -11.91 -9.59 -0.50
CA GLU A 86 -11.55 -10.21 -1.78
C GLU A 86 -10.99 -9.19 -2.81
N GLY A 87 -11.29 -7.93 -2.63
CA GLY A 87 -11.09 -6.82 -3.51
C GLY A 87 -12.30 -5.91 -3.47
N VAL A 88 -12.56 -5.18 -4.54
CA VAL A 88 -13.79 -4.38 -4.70
C VAL A 88 -14.87 -5.26 -5.29
N LEU A 89 -16.02 -5.32 -4.63
CA LEU A 89 -17.19 -6.08 -5.07
C LEU A 89 -18.24 -5.13 -5.63
N ASP A 90 -18.99 -5.58 -6.63
CA ASP A 90 -20.18 -4.87 -7.12
C ASP A 90 -21.39 -5.10 -6.20
N ASN A 91 -22.55 -4.54 -6.60
CA ASN A 91 -23.80 -4.67 -5.85
C ASN A 91 -24.32 -6.13 -5.78
N GLU A 92 -23.90 -7.00 -6.70
CA GLU A 92 -24.21 -8.43 -6.71
C GLU A 92 -23.17 -9.27 -5.95
N LYS A 93 -22.23 -8.60 -5.25
CA LYS A 93 -21.09 -9.23 -4.54
C LYS A 93 -20.13 -9.98 -5.46
N LYS A 94 -20.05 -9.62 -6.73
CA LYS A 94 -19.06 -10.14 -7.66
C LYS A 94 -17.79 -9.27 -7.63
N LEU A 95 -16.64 -9.91 -7.71
CA LEU A 95 -15.36 -9.21 -7.75
C LEU A 95 -15.26 -8.37 -9.03
N ILE A 96 -14.92 -7.09 -8.86
CA ILE A 96 -14.54 -6.20 -9.95
C ILE A 96 -13.04 -6.39 -10.20
N PRO A 97 -12.64 -6.99 -11.35
CA PRO A 97 -11.23 -7.37 -11.54
C PRO A 97 -10.32 -6.17 -11.78
N GLU A 98 -10.85 -5.07 -12.32
CA GLU A 98 -10.05 -3.89 -12.63
C GLU A 98 -10.84 -2.60 -12.43
N ILE A 99 -10.16 -1.59 -11.88
CA ILE A 99 -10.71 -0.25 -11.60
C ILE A 99 -9.67 0.79 -12.01
N ASN A 100 -10.10 1.77 -12.80
CA ASN A 100 -9.34 3.00 -13.05
C ASN A 100 -9.90 4.17 -12.22
N THR A 101 -9.25 5.34 -12.32
CA THR A 101 -9.66 6.54 -11.56
C THR A 101 -11.10 6.94 -11.81
N GLN A 102 -11.58 6.86 -13.07
CA GLN A 102 -12.95 7.22 -13.41
C GLN A 102 -13.94 6.23 -12.80
N LYS A 103 -13.69 4.92 -12.98
CA LYS A 103 -14.54 3.86 -12.43
C LYS A 103 -14.60 3.88 -10.91
N ALA A 104 -13.49 4.21 -10.25
CA ALA A 104 -13.47 4.35 -8.79
C ALA A 104 -14.40 5.48 -8.31
N LYS A 105 -14.40 6.65 -8.98
CA LYS A 105 -15.32 7.75 -8.67
C LYS A 105 -16.76 7.34 -8.84
N GLU A 106 -17.10 6.72 -9.98
CA GLU A 106 -18.45 6.23 -10.24
C GLU A 106 -18.95 5.25 -9.16
N LEU A 107 -18.09 4.32 -8.72
CA LEU A 107 -18.42 3.34 -7.69
C LEU A 107 -18.56 3.96 -6.29
N ILE A 108 -17.82 5.04 -6.00
CA ILE A 108 -17.97 5.80 -4.76
C ILE A 108 -19.27 6.60 -4.79
N ASP A 109 -19.57 7.30 -5.89
CA ASP A 109 -20.78 8.09 -6.06
C ASP A 109 -22.06 7.22 -6.02
N GLN A 110 -21.95 5.96 -6.46
CA GLN A 110 -23.00 4.94 -6.39
C GLN A 110 -23.06 4.20 -5.05
N GLU A 111 -22.25 4.58 -4.07
CA GLU A 111 -22.14 3.93 -2.76
C GLU A 111 -21.73 2.44 -2.79
N VAL A 112 -21.28 1.93 -3.92
CA VAL A 112 -20.70 0.57 -4.05
C VAL A 112 -19.40 0.46 -3.27
N ILE A 113 -18.54 1.48 -3.36
CA ILE A 113 -17.36 1.65 -2.52
C ILE A 113 -17.74 2.59 -1.38
N SER A 114 -17.72 2.09 -0.14
CA SER A 114 -18.14 2.84 1.03
C SER A 114 -17.24 2.58 2.24
N GLY A 115 -17.42 3.37 3.31
CA GLY A 115 -16.75 3.19 4.60
C GLY A 115 -15.22 3.13 4.48
N GLY A 116 -14.60 2.16 5.15
CA GLY A 116 -13.15 1.99 5.19
C GLY A 116 -12.49 1.61 3.85
N MET A 117 -13.27 1.25 2.83
CA MET A 117 -12.74 0.97 1.50
C MET A 117 -12.39 2.26 0.75
N ILE A 118 -13.09 3.38 0.99
CA ILE A 118 -12.83 4.66 0.32
C ILE A 118 -11.38 5.12 0.52
N PRO A 119 -10.86 5.27 1.76
CA PRO A 119 -9.47 5.68 1.96
C PRO A 119 -8.47 4.69 1.37
N LYS A 120 -8.77 3.39 1.39
CA LYS A 120 -7.92 2.35 0.78
C LYS A 120 -7.83 2.52 -0.75
N ILE A 121 -8.96 2.71 -1.43
CA ILE A 121 -9.00 2.95 -2.88
C ILE A 121 -8.31 4.26 -3.24
N ASN A 122 -8.54 5.33 -2.49
CA ASN A 122 -7.88 6.63 -2.72
C ASN A 122 -6.36 6.52 -2.59
N ASN A 123 -5.86 5.79 -1.58
CA ASN A 123 -4.42 5.51 -1.46
C ASN A 123 -3.90 4.70 -2.66
N CYS A 124 -4.62 3.68 -3.11
CA CYS A 124 -4.22 2.89 -4.28
C CYS A 124 -4.17 3.73 -5.56
N LEU A 125 -5.14 4.61 -5.78
CA LEU A 125 -5.19 5.54 -6.91
C LEU A 125 -4.04 6.56 -6.86
N ASP A 126 -3.75 7.12 -5.68
CA ASP A 126 -2.61 8.01 -5.49
C ASP A 126 -1.29 7.30 -5.85
N VAL A 127 -1.11 6.07 -5.40
CA VAL A 127 0.08 5.27 -5.70
C VAL A 127 0.19 4.98 -7.20
N ALA A 128 -0.89 4.58 -7.86
CA ALA A 128 -0.92 4.33 -9.30
C ALA A 128 -0.63 5.61 -10.11
N SER A 129 -1.18 6.76 -9.68
CA SER A 129 -0.96 8.05 -10.33
C SER A 129 0.46 8.60 -10.17
N ASN A 130 1.21 8.08 -9.18
CA ASN A 130 2.58 8.49 -8.90
C ASN A 130 3.64 7.48 -9.39
N GLY A 131 3.37 6.76 -10.47
CA GLY A 131 4.34 6.00 -11.24
C GLY A 131 4.43 4.51 -10.92
N VAL A 132 3.61 3.98 -10.03
CA VAL A 132 3.45 2.52 -9.83
C VAL A 132 2.46 2.00 -10.88
N LYS A 133 2.88 1.05 -11.72
CA LYS A 133 2.09 0.60 -12.89
C LYS A 133 0.77 -0.09 -12.55
N GLY A 134 0.63 -0.61 -11.34
CA GLY A 134 -0.59 -1.22 -10.86
C GLY A 134 -0.54 -1.47 -9.36
N VAL A 135 -1.66 -1.28 -8.70
CA VAL A 135 -1.88 -1.63 -7.30
C VAL A 135 -2.97 -2.68 -7.24
N VAL A 136 -2.76 -3.77 -6.53
CA VAL A 136 -3.74 -4.85 -6.44
C VAL A 136 -4.17 -5.04 -4.99
N ILE A 137 -5.47 -5.10 -4.75
CA ILE A 137 -6.04 -5.50 -3.45
C ILE A 137 -6.40 -6.98 -3.54
N ILE A 138 -5.84 -7.81 -2.65
CA ILE A 138 -6.06 -9.27 -2.62
C ILE A 138 -6.48 -9.72 -1.23
N ASP A 139 -7.22 -10.84 -1.18
CA ASP A 139 -7.64 -11.48 0.07
C ASP A 139 -6.51 -12.31 0.68
N GLY A 140 -5.99 -11.87 1.82
CA GLY A 140 -4.96 -12.58 2.58
C GLY A 140 -5.43 -13.89 3.24
N ARG A 141 -6.75 -14.10 3.32
CA ARG A 141 -7.35 -15.32 3.89
C ARG A 141 -7.43 -16.45 2.87
N LYS A 142 -7.36 -16.14 1.58
CA LYS A 142 -7.34 -17.15 0.50
C LYS A 142 -5.96 -17.77 0.40
N ASN A 143 -5.91 -19.09 0.45
CA ASN A 143 -4.66 -19.83 0.28
C ASN A 143 -4.02 -19.50 -1.07
N HIS A 144 -2.73 -19.18 -1.04
CA HIS A 144 -1.91 -18.92 -2.23
C HIS A 144 -2.35 -17.71 -3.06
N SER A 145 -3.16 -16.77 -2.52
CA SER A 145 -3.63 -15.57 -3.26
C SER A 145 -2.50 -14.78 -3.91
N ILE A 146 -1.37 -14.62 -3.23
CA ILE A 146 -0.17 -13.96 -3.78
C ILE A 146 0.37 -14.71 -5.01
N LEU A 147 0.45 -16.04 -4.96
CA LEU A 147 0.93 -16.83 -6.09
C LEU A 147 -0.02 -16.76 -7.27
N PHE A 148 -1.33 -16.83 -7.03
CA PHE A 148 -2.33 -16.65 -8.09
C PHE A 148 -2.23 -15.27 -8.73
N GLU A 149 -2.06 -14.21 -7.94
CA GLU A 149 -1.89 -12.86 -8.46
C GLU A 149 -0.63 -12.70 -9.31
N LEU A 150 0.47 -13.33 -8.91
CA LEU A 150 1.75 -13.20 -9.61
C LEU A 150 1.89 -14.10 -10.84
N LEU A 151 1.26 -15.29 -10.83
CA LEU A 151 1.54 -16.36 -11.77
C LEU A 151 0.35 -16.74 -12.65
N SER A 152 -0.84 -16.15 -12.45
CA SER A 152 -2.00 -16.39 -13.30
C SER A 152 -2.41 -15.14 -14.10
N ASP A 153 -2.99 -15.36 -15.26
CA ASP A 153 -3.49 -14.27 -16.12
C ASP A 153 -4.74 -13.60 -15.55
N LYS A 154 -5.49 -14.29 -14.70
CA LYS A 154 -6.73 -13.78 -14.11
C LYS A 154 -6.51 -12.94 -12.85
N GLY A 155 -5.36 -13.10 -12.20
CA GLY A 155 -5.13 -12.50 -10.89
C GLY A 155 -6.03 -13.10 -9.78
N SER A 156 -6.01 -12.51 -8.60
CA SER A 156 -6.77 -12.99 -7.44
C SER A 156 -7.53 -11.88 -6.70
N GLY A 157 -7.50 -10.66 -7.19
CA GLY A 157 -8.10 -9.50 -6.55
C GLY A 157 -8.55 -8.41 -7.51
N THR A 158 -8.59 -7.15 -7.04
CA THR A 158 -8.90 -5.98 -7.85
C THR A 158 -7.64 -5.23 -8.21
N LEU A 159 -7.35 -5.12 -9.50
CA LEU A 159 -6.27 -4.29 -10.04
C LEU A 159 -6.73 -2.84 -10.15
N ILE A 160 -5.94 -1.91 -9.57
CA ILE A 160 -6.15 -0.47 -9.68
C ILE A 160 -5.00 0.10 -10.52
N ARG A 161 -5.34 0.84 -11.57
CA ARG A 161 -4.39 1.51 -12.46
C ARG A 161 -4.98 2.82 -13.01
N GLN A 162 -4.12 3.63 -13.62
CA GLN A 162 -4.57 4.83 -14.35
C GLN A 162 -5.44 4.49 -15.55
#